data_d5eb8363ade0a489d26ee0c7fd56b0d9
#
_entry.id   d5eb8363ade0a489d26ee0c7fd56b0d9
#
_cell.length_a   1.000
_cell.length_b   1.000
_cell.length_c   1.000
_cell.angle_alpha   90.00
_cell.angle_beta   90.00
_cell.angle_gamma   90.00
#
_symmetry.space_group_name_H-M   'P 1'
#
loop_
_entity.id
_entity.type
_entity.pdbx_description
1 polymer ?
#
loop_
_entity_poly.entity_id
_entity_poly.type
_entity_poly.pdbx_seq_one_letter_code
_entity_poly.pdbx_strand_id
1 'polypeptide(L)'
;MVKRNLTVPFEFVCFTEDRKGIDANVRIEPINLIPGVQGWWYKPMFFNPDLGLNGTILFFDLDVIIFENIDKLFSFEKDKFCIIRDFNRKFVRNYNKFNSSVFRLETGTHSHVYEEFIKNPKDQIRRYHGDQDWIRASIKDGDYSYWPTEWIQSYKWEMRGRPKYNNKPRGERDFAVNGDPTILEKTKVAVFHGDPNPHNCKDKWVIDNWQ
;
A
#
# COMPACT_ATOMS: atom_id res chain seq x y z
N MET A 1 7.27 -4.95 12.29
CA MET A 1 7.97 -4.28 11.17
C MET A 1 8.09 -2.76 11.37
N VAL A 2 7.01 -1.95 11.46
CA VAL A 2 7.11 -0.48 11.58
C VAL A 2 7.98 -0.06 12.75
N LYS A 3 7.74 -0.55 13.96
CA LYS A 3 8.50 -0.20 15.18
C LYS A 3 10.01 -0.45 15.06
N ARG A 4 10.43 -1.40 14.22
CA ARG A 4 11.85 -1.72 14.02
C ARG A 4 12.51 -0.79 12.99
N ASN A 5 11.74 -0.26 12.05
CA ASN A 5 12.22 0.38 10.85
C ASN A 5 11.82 1.86 10.71
N LEU A 6 11.26 2.45 11.78
CA LEU A 6 10.89 3.86 11.83
C LEU A 6 11.46 4.50 13.08
N THR A 7 12.22 5.60 12.94
CA THR A 7 12.88 6.28 14.07
C THR A 7 12.17 7.57 14.49
N VAL A 8 11.34 8.14 13.62
CA VAL A 8 10.52 9.32 13.98
C VAL A 8 9.34 8.91 14.87
N PRO A 9 8.88 9.78 15.77
CA PRO A 9 7.68 9.52 16.56
C PRO A 9 6.47 9.26 15.66
N PHE A 10 5.70 8.23 15.98
CA PHE A 10 4.51 7.85 15.22
C PHE A 10 3.42 7.28 16.12
N GLU A 11 2.20 7.34 15.63
CA GLU A 11 1.08 6.58 16.14
C GLU A 11 0.70 5.53 15.08
N PHE A 12 0.51 4.28 15.50
CA PHE A 12 0.01 3.23 14.60
C PHE A 12 -1.50 3.15 14.73
N VAL A 13 -2.22 3.40 13.64
CA VAL A 13 -3.68 3.40 13.60
C VAL A 13 -4.17 2.28 12.69
N CYS A 14 -5.10 1.48 13.17
CA CYS A 14 -5.77 0.44 12.41
C CYS A 14 -7.26 0.75 12.28
N PHE A 15 -7.74 0.86 11.06
CA PHE A 15 -9.16 0.99 10.78
C PHE A 15 -9.75 -0.42 10.59
N THR A 16 -10.64 -0.82 11.48
CA THR A 16 -11.24 -2.16 11.44
C THR A 16 -12.59 -2.18 12.19
N GLU A 17 -13.44 -3.10 11.80
CA GLU A 17 -14.66 -3.43 12.52
C GLU A 17 -14.45 -4.47 13.65
N ASP A 18 -13.34 -5.23 13.59
CA ASP A 18 -12.97 -6.21 14.62
C ASP A 18 -11.59 -5.92 15.22
N ARG A 19 -11.56 -5.69 16.51
CA ARG A 19 -10.34 -5.40 17.29
C ARG A 19 -9.66 -6.64 17.85
N LYS A 20 -10.24 -7.83 17.66
CA LYS A 20 -9.74 -9.06 18.25
C LYS A 20 -8.34 -9.40 17.72
N GLY A 21 -7.41 -9.61 18.65
CA GLY A 21 -6.03 -10.01 18.34
C GLY A 21 -5.11 -8.87 17.88
N ILE A 22 -5.58 -7.63 17.87
CA ILE A 22 -4.74 -6.46 17.58
C ILE A 22 -3.99 -6.03 18.86
N ASP A 23 -2.70 -5.71 18.71
CA ASP A 23 -1.85 -5.24 19.82
C ASP A 23 -2.44 -4.00 20.51
N ALA A 24 -2.36 -3.97 21.84
CA ALA A 24 -2.90 -2.88 22.64
C ALA A 24 -2.26 -1.50 22.38
N ASN A 25 -1.06 -1.47 21.79
CA ASN A 25 -0.39 -0.22 21.40
C ASN A 25 -0.87 0.33 20.05
N VAL A 26 -1.78 -0.36 19.36
CA VAL A 26 -2.37 0.09 18.10
C VAL A 26 -3.66 0.85 18.43
N ARG A 27 -3.75 2.11 18.00
CA ARG A 27 -5.03 2.84 18.04
C ARG A 27 -5.98 2.21 17.04
N ILE A 28 -7.16 1.85 17.50
CA ILE A 28 -8.20 1.26 16.67
C ILE A 28 -9.27 2.29 16.40
N GLU A 29 -9.52 2.53 15.12
CA GLU A 29 -10.61 3.36 14.65
C GLU A 29 -11.64 2.51 13.88
N PRO A 30 -12.94 2.74 14.11
CA PRO A 30 -13.97 2.01 13.40
C PRO A 30 -14.00 2.41 11.92
N ILE A 31 -14.22 1.42 11.05
CA ILE A 31 -14.53 1.71 9.65
C ILE A 31 -16.00 2.10 9.57
N ASN A 32 -16.28 3.31 9.06
CA ASN A 32 -17.63 3.72 8.71
C ASN A 32 -18.06 3.00 7.45
N LEU A 33 -18.90 1.97 7.58
CA LEU A 33 -19.34 1.16 6.45
C LEU A 33 -20.17 2.00 5.47
N ILE A 34 -19.78 2.00 4.22
CA ILE A 34 -20.46 2.67 3.13
C ILE A 34 -21.20 1.62 2.29
N PRO A 35 -22.53 1.71 2.09
CA PRO A 35 -23.28 0.70 1.34
C PRO A 35 -22.75 0.48 -0.08
N GLY A 36 -22.31 -0.75 -0.35
CA GLY A 36 -21.78 -1.16 -1.66
C GLY A 36 -20.28 -0.90 -1.84
N VAL A 37 -19.58 -0.40 -0.83
CA VAL A 37 -18.12 -0.27 -0.82
C VAL A 37 -17.51 -1.49 -0.12
N GLN A 38 -16.45 -2.07 -0.67
CA GLN A 38 -15.78 -3.25 -0.12
C GLN A 38 -14.28 -3.22 -0.39
N GLY A 39 -13.51 -3.89 0.47
CA GLY A 39 -12.08 -4.13 0.29
C GLY A 39 -11.28 -2.84 0.06
N TRP A 40 -10.45 -2.85 -0.97
CA TRP A 40 -9.58 -1.71 -1.30
C TRP A 40 -10.31 -0.41 -1.64
N TRP A 41 -11.60 -0.45 -1.96
CA TRP A 41 -12.40 0.74 -2.21
C TRP A 41 -12.66 1.61 -0.97
N TYR A 42 -12.22 1.18 0.22
CA TYR A 42 -12.17 2.03 1.40
C TYR A 42 -10.96 2.99 1.41
N LYS A 43 -9.95 2.83 0.56
CA LYS A 43 -8.78 3.72 0.55
C LYS A 43 -9.08 5.21 0.30
N PRO A 44 -10.06 5.61 -0.52
CA PRO A 44 -10.45 7.02 -0.62
C PRO A 44 -10.82 7.68 0.72
N MET A 45 -11.22 6.92 1.74
CA MET A 45 -11.53 7.46 3.09
C MET A 45 -10.34 8.17 3.74
N PHE A 46 -9.09 7.77 3.44
CA PHE A 46 -7.90 8.42 4.00
C PHE A 46 -7.72 9.86 3.55
N PHE A 47 -8.43 10.28 2.52
CA PHE A 47 -8.49 11.67 2.04
C PHE A 47 -9.63 12.48 2.70
N ASN A 48 -10.42 11.88 3.59
CA ASN A 48 -11.43 12.58 4.36
C ASN A 48 -10.77 13.45 5.43
N PRO A 49 -10.95 14.77 5.43
CA PRO A 49 -10.36 15.65 6.45
C PRO A 49 -10.92 15.37 7.86
N ASP A 50 -12.11 14.80 7.94
CA ASP A 50 -12.80 14.47 9.21
C ASP A 50 -12.53 13.03 9.68
N LEU A 51 -11.50 12.36 9.15
CA LEU A 51 -11.17 10.98 9.51
C LEU A 51 -10.64 10.82 10.95
N GLY A 52 -10.35 11.92 11.66
CA GLY A 52 -9.79 11.88 13.02
C GLY A 52 -8.28 11.61 13.07
N LEU A 53 -7.59 11.73 11.94
CA LEU A 53 -6.14 11.68 11.84
C LEU A 53 -5.57 13.09 11.68
N ASN A 54 -4.35 13.33 12.16
CA ASN A 54 -3.67 14.63 12.07
C ASN A 54 -2.23 14.47 11.59
N GLY A 55 -1.78 15.43 10.80
CA GLY A 55 -0.41 15.48 10.28
C GLY A 55 -0.17 14.55 9.09
N THR A 56 1.02 14.01 9.01
CA THR A 56 1.43 13.15 7.89
C THR A 56 0.95 11.72 8.08
N ILE A 57 0.16 11.22 7.15
CA ILE A 57 -0.27 9.82 7.08
C ILE A 57 0.68 9.07 6.14
N LEU A 58 1.24 7.95 6.60
CA LEU A 58 1.87 6.95 5.75
C LEU A 58 1.06 5.66 5.81
N PHE A 59 0.36 5.37 4.73
CA PHE A 59 -0.51 4.21 4.60
C PHE A 59 0.26 2.99 4.07
N PHE A 60 -0.06 1.83 4.60
CA PHE A 60 0.39 0.53 4.11
C PHE A 60 -0.78 -0.43 3.96
N ASP A 61 -0.83 -1.17 2.85
CA ASP A 61 -1.64 -2.38 2.74
C ASP A 61 -1.13 -3.45 3.71
N LEU A 62 -1.98 -4.41 4.04
CA LEU A 62 -1.64 -5.51 4.96
C LEU A 62 -0.66 -6.52 4.36
N ASP A 63 -0.47 -6.49 3.05
CA ASP A 63 0.37 -7.42 2.30
C ASP A 63 1.73 -6.80 1.91
N VAL A 64 2.35 -6.08 2.83
CA VAL A 64 3.69 -5.51 2.65
C VAL A 64 4.68 -6.04 3.70
N ILE A 65 5.96 -6.07 3.35
CA ILE A 65 7.06 -6.35 4.27
C ILE A 65 7.95 -5.11 4.35
N ILE A 66 8.11 -4.57 5.56
CA ILE A 66 9.01 -3.47 5.86
C ILE A 66 10.24 -4.07 6.52
N PHE A 67 11.40 -4.00 5.87
CA PHE A 67 12.63 -4.65 6.33
C PHE A 67 13.83 -3.71 6.47
N GLU A 68 13.72 -2.46 5.99
CA GLU A 68 14.71 -1.42 6.14
C GLU A 68 14.09 -0.12 6.66
N ASN A 69 14.93 0.85 7.10
CA ASN A 69 14.47 2.13 7.64
C ASN A 69 13.61 2.90 6.64
N ILE A 70 12.41 3.31 7.06
CA ILE A 70 11.40 3.99 6.25
C ILE A 70 11.26 5.49 6.51
N ASP A 71 12.12 6.12 7.32
CA ASP A 71 12.04 7.57 7.64
C ASP A 71 11.99 8.45 6.39
N LYS A 72 12.73 8.04 5.34
CA LYS A 72 12.75 8.75 4.06
C LYS A 72 11.40 8.76 3.34
N LEU A 73 10.50 7.81 3.60
CA LEU A 73 9.16 7.83 3.02
C LEU A 73 8.34 9.02 3.54
N PHE A 74 8.60 9.46 4.77
CA PHE A 74 7.97 10.64 5.34
C PHE A 74 8.60 11.95 4.85
N SER A 75 9.91 11.98 4.65
CA SER A 75 10.65 13.22 4.38
C SER A 75 10.82 13.58 2.91
N PHE A 76 10.51 12.65 2.00
CA PHE A 76 10.63 12.85 0.56
C PHE A 76 9.51 13.76 0.04
N GLU A 77 9.85 14.82 -0.69
CA GLU A 77 8.90 15.78 -1.30
C GLU A 77 7.65 16.06 -0.44
N LYS A 78 7.87 16.65 0.75
CA LYS A 78 6.86 16.78 1.82
C LYS A 78 5.55 17.46 1.39
N ASP A 79 5.63 18.37 0.45
CA ASP A 79 4.48 19.18 0.00
C ASP A 79 3.60 18.46 -1.03
N LYS A 80 3.91 17.20 -1.37
CA LYS A 80 3.19 16.43 -2.38
C LYS A 80 2.59 15.15 -1.82
N PHE A 81 1.50 14.71 -2.44
CA PHE A 81 1.04 13.34 -2.30
C PHE A 81 2.11 12.38 -2.86
N CYS A 82 2.60 11.46 -2.05
CA CYS A 82 3.61 10.49 -2.51
C CYS A 82 3.03 9.10 -2.59
N ILE A 83 3.35 8.39 -3.68
CA ILE A 83 2.79 7.07 -3.97
C ILE A 83 3.76 6.21 -4.76
N ILE A 84 3.52 4.92 -4.82
CA ILE A 84 4.28 4.00 -5.66
C ILE A 84 3.87 4.20 -7.12
N ARG A 85 4.85 4.29 -8.03
CA ARG A 85 4.63 4.07 -9.44
C ARG A 85 4.39 2.58 -9.69
N ASP A 86 3.25 2.23 -10.27
CA ASP A 86 2.82 0.83 -10.44
C ASP A 86 3.90 -0.07 -11.05
N PHE A 87 3.96 -1.30 -10.57
CA PHE A 87 5.02 -2.26 -10.90
C PHE A 87 5.00 -2.74 -12.36
N ASN A 88 3.93 -2.51 -13.12
CA ASN A 88 3.93 -2.69 -14.57
C ASN A 88 4.98 -1.80 -15.27
N ARG A 89 5.53 -0.77 -14.58
CA ARG A 89 6.69 0.02 -15.03
C ARG A 89 7.87 -0.83 -15.48
N LYS A 90 8.00 -2.05 -14.91
CA LYS A 90 9.05 -2.99 -15.28
C LYS A 90 8.87 -3.56 -16.70
N PHE A 91 7.65 -3.64 -17.19
CA PHE A 91 7.32 -4.31 -18.45
C PHE A 91 6.83 -3.35 -19.52
N VAL A 92 6.28 -2.21 -19.12
CA VAL A 92 5.69 -1.22 -20.03
C VAL A 92 6.44 0.10 -19.89
N ARG A 93 7.07 0.53 -20.99
CA ARG A 93 7.80 1.81 -21.05
C ARG A 93 6.84 2.96 -20.75
N ASN A 94 7.30 3.91 -19.92
CA ASN A 94 6.52 5.10 -19.54
C ASN A 94 5.17 4.80 -18.85
N TYR A 95 5.02 3.62 -18.23
CA TYR A 95 3.83 3.30 -17.47
C TYR A 95 3.65 4.26 -16.30
N ASN A 96 2.63 5.11 -16.38
CA ASN A 96 2.38 6.20 -15.44
C ASN A 96 1.06 6.00 -14.69
N LYS A 97 0.99 4.91 -13.90
CA LYS A 97 -0.15 4.62 -13.04
C LYS A 97 0.30 4.47 -11.58
N PHE A 98 -0.64 4.65 -10.68
CA PHE A 98 -0.43 4.45 -9.25
C PHE A 98 -0.52 2.98 -8.86
N ASN A 99 0.25 2.61 -7.84
CA ASN A 99 -0.05 1.45 -7.01
C ASN A 99 -0.28 1.96 -5.58
N SER A 100 -1.46 1.71 -5.05
CA SER A 100 -1.94 2.28 -3.78
C SER A 100 -1.59 1.44 -2.55
N SER A 101 -0.69 0.46 -2.67
CA SER A 101 -0.29 -0.36 -1.53
C SER A 101 0.51 0.39 -0.47
N VAL A 102 1.22 1.45 -0.87
CA VAL A 102 1.84 2.41 0.04
C VAL A 102 1.65 3.82 -0.53
N PHE A 103 1.21 4.75 0.30
CA PHE A 103 1.15 6.17 -0.06
C PHE A 103 1.32 7.06 1.18
N ARG A 104 1.71 8.31 0.95
CA ARG A 104 1.80 9.34 1.99
C ARG A 104 1.02 10.58 1.59
N LEU A 105 0.26 11.12 2.52
CA LEU A 105 -0.44 12.39 2.37
C LEU A 105 -0.41 13.19 3.67
N GLU A 106 -0.58 14.51 3.58
CA GLU A 106 -0.90 15.36 4.72
C GLU A 106 -2.41 15.41 4.91
N THR A 107 -2.86 15.27 6.16
CA THR A 107 -4.30 15.31 6.51
C THR A 107 -4.95 16.59 5.99
N GLY A 108 -6.12 16.45 5.39
CA GLY A 108 -6.88 17.59 4.81
C GLY A 108 -6.42 18.00 3.41
N THR A 109 -5.31 17.44 2.90
CA THR A 109 -4.94 17.66 1.49
C THR A 109 -5.71 16.72 0.58
N HIS A 110 -5.98 17.16 -0.66
CA HIS A 110 -6.68 16.35 -1.67
C HIS A 110 -8.05 15.80 -1.22
N SER A 111 -8.78 16.49 -0.32
CA SER A 111 -10.07 16.05 0.22
C SER A 111 -11.10 15.72 -0.86
N HIS A 112 -11.02 16.36 -2.03
CA HIS A 112 -11.87 16.11 -3.19
C HIS A 112 -11.81 14.64 -3.67
N VAL A 113 -10.73 13.89 -3.39
CA VAL A 113 -10.65 12.45 -3.70
C VAL A 113 -11.74 11.68 -2.94
N TYR A 114 -11.95 12.00 -1.67
CA TYR A 114 -13.01 11.41 -0.86
C TYR A 114 -14.37 12.04 -1.16
N GLU A 115 -14.45 13.35 -1.18
CA GLU A 115 -15.69 14.09 -1.36
C GLU A 115 -16.41 13.74 -2.67
N GLU A 116 -15.67 13.59 -3.77
CA GLU A 116 -16.25 13.16 -5.04
C GLU A 116 -16.57 11.66 -5.07
N PHE A 117 -15.78 10.83 -4.37
CA PHE A 117 -16.08 9.42 -4.25
C PHE A 117 -17.38 9.16 -3.51
N ILE A 118 -17.59 9.83 -2.37
CA ILE A 118 -18.74 9.58 -1.50
C ILE A 118 -20.07 10.06 -2.08
N LYS A 119 -20.06 10.98 -3.03
CA LYS A 119 -21.29 11.43 -3.72
C LYS A 119 -21.98 10.29 -4.48
N ASN A 120 -21.20 9.39 -5.10
CA ASN A 120 -21.75 8.22 -5.80
C ASN A 120 -20.70 7.09 -5.88
N PRO A 121 -20.44 6.37 -4.78
CA PRO A 121 -19.42 5.33 -4.73
C PRO A 121 -19.63 4.23 -5.77
N LYS A 122 -20.87 3.81 -5.98
CA LYS A 122 -21.22 2.74 -6.94
C LYS A 122 -20.84 3.10 -8.38
N ASP A 123 -21.01 4.36 -8.75
CA ASP A 123 -20.66 4.82 -10.08
C ASP A 123 -19.14 4.85 -10.28
N GLN A 124 -18.39 5.28 -9.27
CA GLN A 124 -16.93 5.26 -9.31
C GLN A 124 -16.39 3.83 -9.38
N ILE A 125 -16.92 2.92 -8.56
CA ILE A 125 -16.55 1.50 -8.57
C ILE A 125 -16.83 0.85 -9.94
N ARG A 126 -17.89 1.25 -10.62
CA ARG A 126 -18.22 0.78 -11.98
C ARG A 126 -17.28 1.33 -13.05
N ARG A 127 -16.84 2.59 -12.92
CA ARG A 127 -16.03 3.30 -13.92
C ARG A 127 -14.55 2.96 -13.87
N TYR A 128 -14.04 2.71 -12.68
CA TYR A 128 -12.61 2.50 -12.45
C TYR A 128 -12.33 1.05 -12.07
N HIS A 129 -11.18 0.54 -12.51
CA HIS A 129 -10.80 -0.83 -12.24
C HIS A 129 -10.46 -1.10 -10.77
N GLY A 130 -10.02 -0.05 -10.05
CA GLY A 130 -9.68 -0.11 -8.62
C GLY A 130 -9.52 1.29 -8.02
N ASP A 131 -9.35 1.33 -6.71
CA ASP A 131 -9.10 2.54 -5.94
C ASP A 131 -7.92 3.35 -6.49
N GLN A 132 -6.83 2.68 -6.87
CA GLN A 132 -5.64 3.33 -7.41
C GLN A 132 -5.91 4.08 -8.73
N ASP A 133 -6.78 3.56 -9.59
CA ASP A 133 -7.17 4.24 -10.83
C ASP A 133 -8.05 5.45 -10.53
N TRP A 134 -8.95 5.36 -9.52
CA TRP A 134 -9.73 6.48 -9.03
C TRP A 134 -8.85 7.59 -8.44
N ILE A 135 -7.95 7.24 -7.50
CA ILE A 135 -7.02 8.18 -6.87
C ILE A 135 -6.17 8.87 -7.95
N ARG A 136 -5.65 8.10 -8.93
CA ARG A 136 -4.86 8.66 -10.04
C ARG A 136 -5.67 9.63 -10.91
N ALA A 137 -6.92 9.34 -11.17
CA ALA A 137 -7.80 10.21 -11.95
C ALA A 137 -8.19 11.50 -11.21
N SER A 138 -8.20 11.45 -9.89
CA SER A 138 -8.61 12.57 -9.03
C SER A 138 -7.47 13.55 -8.75
N ILE A 139 -6.21 13.09 -8.68
CA ILE A 139 -5.06 13.94 -8.35
C ILE A 139 -4.38 14.43 -9.63
N LYS A 140 -4.22 15.76 -9.76
CA LYS A 140 -3.63 16.39 -10.94
C LYS A 140 -2.14 16.10 -11.07
N ASP A 141 -1.66 16.12 -12.30
CA ASP A 141 -0.23 16.09 -12.57
C ASP A 141 0.45 17.33 -11.94
N GLY A 142 1.54 17.08 -11.21
CA GLY A 142 2.25 18.10 -10.43
C GLY A 142 1.93 18.11 -8.94
N ASP A 143 0.76 17.61 -8.52
CA ASP A 143 0.34 17.55 -7.11
C ASP A 143 0.79 16.24 -6.42
N TYR A 144 1.37 15.33 -7.16
CA TYR A 144 1.92 14.08 -6.63
C TYR A 144 3.36 13.84 -7.05
N SER A 145 4.03 12.97 -6.33
CA SER A 145 5.34 12.43 -6.69
C SER A 145 5.39 10.92 -6.49
N TYR A 146 6.16 10.27 -7.33
CA TYR A 146 6.54 8.89 -7.09
C TYR A 146 7.80 8.83 -6.25
N TRP A 147 7.81 7.98 -5.22
CA TRP A 147 9.08 7.64 -4.59
C TRP A 147 10.05 7.04 -5.61
N PRO A 148 11.36 7.15 -5.37
CA PRO A 148 12.36 6.42 -6.16
C PRO A 148 11.98 4.94 -6.24
N THR A 149 11.97 4.40 -7.46
CA THR A 149 11.42 3.07 -7.73
C THR A 149 12.17 1.94 -7.01
N GLU A 150 13.43 2.17 -6.67
CA GLU A 150 14.26 1.24 -5.90
C GLU A 150 13.92 1.18 -4.41
N TRP A 151 13.15 2.13 -3.85
CA TRP A 151 12.80 2.10 -2.43
C TRP A 151 11.70 1.10 -2.09
N ILE A 152 10.82 0.84 -3.04
CA ILE A 152 9.69 -0.07 -2.88
C ILE A 152 9.64 -0.99 -4.09
N GLN A 153 9.88 -2.28 -3.87
CA GLN A 153 9.89 -3.31 -4.90
C GLN A 153 8.65 -4.20 -4.83
N SER A 154 8.21 -4.68 -5.99
CA SER A 154 7.30 -5.82 -6.03
C SER A 154 8.07 -7.09 -5.64
N TYR A 155 7.63 -7.77 -4.59
CA TYR A 155 8.21 -9.04 -4.19
C TYR A 155 8.24 -10.04 -5.35
N LYS A 156 7.09 -10.28 -5.99
CA LYS A 156 6.97 -11.31 -7.04
C LYS A 156 7.63 -10.94 -8.36
N TRP A 157 7.54 -9.68 -8.77
CA TRP A 157 7.98 -9.30 -10.12
C TRP A 157 9.39 -8.76 -10.17
N GLU A 158 9.83 -8.05 -9.14
CA GLU A 158 11.14 -7.40 -9.10
C GLU A 158 12.14 -8.21 -8.27
N MET A 159 11.77 -8.63 -7.06
CA MET A 159 12.67 -9.38 -6.19
C MET A 159 12.80 -10.87 -6.58
N ARG A 160 11.73 -11.48 -7.12
CA ARG A 160 11.69 -12.89 -7.51
C ARG A 160 11.61 -13.16 -9.01
N GLY A 161 11.70 -12.12 -9.85
CA GLY A 161 11.80 -12.28 -11.28
C GLY A 161 10.54 -12.80 -11.97
N ARG A 162 9.34 -12.52 -11.43
CA ARG A 162 8.06 -12.96 -12.02
C ARG A 162 7.98 -14.49 -12.19
N PRO A 163 8.04 -15.25 -11.11
CA PRO A 163 8.02 -16.72 -11.19
C PRO A 163 6.75 -17.22 -11.85
N LYS A 164 6.86 -18.30 -12.59
CA LYS A 164 5.71 -18.99 -13.16
C LYS A 164 4.86 -19.51 -11.99
N TYR A 165 3.63 -19.06 -11.92
CA TYR A 165 2.65 -19.68 -11.03
C TYR A 165 2.46 -21.13 -11.45
N ASN A 166 2.44 -22.03 -10.46
CA ASN A 166 1.96 -23.38 -10.73
C ASN A 166 0.47 -23.31 -11.10
N ASN A 167 -0.05 -24.34 -11.78
CA ASN A 167 -1.45 -24.39 -12.23
C ASN A 167 -2.46 -24.57 -11.10
N LYS A 168 -2.10 -24.25 -9.86
CA LYS A 168 -2.98 -24.34 -8.69
C LYS A 168 -3.93 -23.15 -8.61
N PRO A 169 -5.13 -23.34 -8.06
CA PRO A 169 -6.05 -22.26 -7.76
C PRO A 169 -5.42 -21.17 -6.89
N ARG A 170 -5.97 -19.97 -6.97
CA ARG A 170 -5.58 -18.86 -6.09
C ARG A 170 -5.78 -19.27 -4.62
N GLY A 171 -4.83 -19.01 -3.76
CA GLY A 171 -4.82 -19.43 -2.35
C GLY A 171 -4.14 -20.78 -2.10
N GLU A 172 -3.94 -21.61 -3.14
CA GLU A 172 -3.22 -22.88 -3.06
C GLU A 172 -1.83 -22.84 -3.72
N ARG A 173 -1.45 -21.69 -4.23
CA ARG A 173 -0.18 -21.51 -4.93
C ARG A 173 0.97 -21.55 -3.94
N ASP A 174 1.85 -22.51 -4.11
CA ASP A 174 3.06 -22.62 -3.33
C ASP A 174 4.14 -21.72 -3.93
N PHE A 175 4.62 -20.80 -3.13
CA PHE A 175 5.70 -19.89 -3.47
C PHE A 175 6.93 -20.18 -2.60
N ALA A 176 7.28 -21.45 -2.52
CA ALA A 176 8.56 -21.84 -1.99
C ALA A 176 9.64 -21.56 -3.05
N VAL A 177 10.54 -20.64 -2.78
CA VAL A 177 11.65 -20.31 -3.65
C VAL A 177 12.95 -20.56 -2.89
N ASN A 178 13.90 -21.21 -3.54
CA ASN A 178 15.23 -21.42 -2.99
C ASN A 178 16.10 -20.17 -3.22
N GLY A 179 16.98 -19.91 -2.27
CA GLY A 179 17.90 -18.78 -2.30
C GLY A 179 17.29 -17.45 -1.90
N ASP A 180 18.11 -16.41 -1.88
CA ASP A 180 17.70 -15.08 -1.47
C ASP A 180 17.01 -14.31 -2.60
N PRO A 181 16.06 -13.40 -2.29
CA PRO A 181 15.50 -12.51 -3.28
C PRO A 181 16.54 -11.49 -3.78
N THR A 182 16.36 -11.00 -5.00
CA THR A 182 17.16 -9.88 -5.51
C THR A 182 16.67 -8.58 -4.89
N ILE A 183 17.41 -8.05 -3.94
CA ILE A 183 17.09 -6.80 -3.24
C ILE A 183 18.04 -5.71 -3.73
N LEU A 184 17.49 -4.58 -4.19
CA LEU A 184 18.30 -3.42 -4.53
C LEU A 184 18.79 -2.74 -3.23
N GLU A 185 19.98 -2.16 -3.25
CA GLU A 185 20.63 -1.56 -2.08
C GLU A 185 19.76 -0.58 -1.28
N LYS A 186 18.87 0.14 -1.96
CA LYS A 186 18.02 1.15 -1.34
C LYS A 186 16.60 0.66 -1.04
N THR A 187 16.30 -0.60 -1.26
CA THR A 187 14.94 -1.12 -1.04
C THR A 187 14.63 -1.21 0.45
N LYS A 188 13.45 -0.76 0.80
CA LYS A 188 12.95 -0.68 2.18
C LYS A 188 11.71 -1.50 2.41
N VAL A 189 10.88 -1.60 1.37
CA VAL A 189 9.57 -2.23 1.42
C VAL A 189 9.39 -3.18 0.25
N ALA A 190 8.92 -4.37 0.53
CA ALA A 190 8.45 -5.33 -0.46
C ALA A 190 6.91 -5.36 -0.46
N VAL A 191 6.31 -5.21 -1.63
CA VAL A 191 4.86 -5.23 -1.83
C VAL A 191 4.43 -6.55 -2.45
N PHE A 192 3.46 -7.20 -1.83
CA PHE A 192 2.80 -8.39 -2.35
C PHE A 192 1.49 -7.97 -3.01
N HIS A 193 1.33 -8.23 -4.27
CA HIS A 193 0.09 -7.95 -4.99
C HIS A 193 -0.54 -9.25 -5.46
N GLY A 194 -1.60 -9.66 -4.78
CA GLY A 194 -2.25 -10.95 -4.99
C GLY A 194 -1.47 -12.12 -4.38
N ASP A 195 -1.81 -13.33 -4.76
CA ASP A 195 -1.30 -14.57 -4.19
C ASP A 195 0.14 -14.91 -4.65
N PRO A 196 1.02 -15.42 -3.75
CA PRO A 196 0.82 -15.56 -2.32
C PRO A 196 0.89 -14.20 -1.61
N ASN A 197 0.28 -14.14 -0.43
CA ASN A 197 0.45 -13.03 0.52
C ASN A 197 1.54 -13.38 1.55
N PRO A 198 2.05 -12.43 2.33
CA PRO A 198 3.11 -12.72 3.32
C PRO A 198 2.74 -13.86 4.28
N HIS A 199 1.49 -13.90 4.78
CA HIS A 199 1.04 -14.86 5.78
C HIS A 199 0.96 -16.33 5.27
N ASN A 200 0.89 -16.54 3.96
CA ASN A 200 0.82 -17.89 3.37
C ASN A 200 2.03 -18.21 2.47
N CYS A 201 2.99 -17.31 2.38
CA CYS A 201 4.22 -17.51 1.61
C CYS A 201 5.19 -18.41 2.37
N LYS A 202 5.72 -19.44 1.72
CA LYS A 202 6.68 -20.37 2.29
C LYS A 202 8.14 -20.00 2.05
N ASP A 203 8.39 -18.87 1.41
CA ASP A 203 9.73 -18.35 1.23
C ASP A 203 10.35 -17.97 2.59
N LYS A 204 11.50 -18.53 2.91
CA LYS A 204 12.19 -18.29 4.18
C LYS A 204 12.45 -16.81 4.41
N TRP A 205 12.85 -16.07 3.39
CA TRP A 205 13.07 -14.63 3.51
C TRP A 205 11.79 -13.88 3.96
N VAL A 206 10.63 -14.30 3.44
CA VAL A 206 9.33 -13.72 3.85
C VAL A 206 9.04 -14.06 5.31
N ILE A 207 9.17 -15.32 5.69
CA ILE A 207 8.92 -15.79 7.06
C ILE A 207 9.80 -15.03 8.07
N ASP A 208 11.07 -14.82 7.73
CA ASP A 208 12.05 -14.16 8.62
C ASP A 208 11.77 -12.64 8.77
N ASN A 209 11.16 -12.01 7.78
CA ASN A 209 10.99 -10.55 7.76
C ASN A 209 9.56 -10.08 8.08
N TRP A 210 8.56 -10.93 7.90
CA TRP A 210 7.15 -10.60 8.18
C TRP A 210 6.80 -10.88 9.65
N GLN A 211 7.27 -9.98 10.57
CA GLN A 211 7.07 -10.09 12.02
C GLN A 211 6.78 -8.71 12.64
#